data_366584d885bf9568b48ed04a4ccfa87a
#
_entry.id   366584d885bf9568b48ed04a4ccfa87a
#
_cell.length_a   1.000
_cell.length_b   1.000
_cell.length_c   1.000
_cell.angle_alpha   90.00
_cell.angle_beta   90.00
_cell.angle_gamma   90.00
#
_symmetry.space_group_name_H-M   'P 1'
#
loop_
_entity.id
_entity.type
_entity.pdbx_description
1 polymer ?
#
loop_
_entity_poly.entity_id
_entity_poly.type
_entity_poly.pdbx_seq_one_letter_code
_entity_poly.pdbx_strand_id
1 'polypeptide(L)'
;LMKVTLSKNALFMRIRKLSDFEMNKENPFAKQALVNIGNALLARSVKGTNKDESAILKAISGDGEVLGNTTFIRNKTVDTENFTKFFLAGFKAFFDLKPASLKVFGFILEQLKPNQDEFLFFVEDCIKETGYSQASVFRALGELCSANIIARGRSELQYYINPMCIFNGDRVTFATTYINKNYPQYKATTRTLKGTIDVMKTDGTLPQLPFEEVQE
;
A
#
# COMPACT_ATOMS: atom_id res chain seq x y z
N LEU A 1 14.26 41.11 35.13
CA LEU A 1 14.90 39.83 34.73
C LEU A 1 13.95 38.68 35.07
N MET A 2 13.07 38.30 34.17
CA MET A 2 12.24 37.07 34.28
C MET A 2 13.06 35.89 33.78
N LYS A 3 13.42 34.97 34.70
CA LYS A 3 13.98 33.67 34.34
C LYS A 3 12.88 32.81 33.76
N VAL A 4 12.92 32.57 32.45
CA VAL A 4 12.11 31.55 31.80
C VAL A 4 12.70 30.20 32.15
N THR A 5 12.04 29.48 33.04
CA THR A 5 12.37 28.10 33.37
C THR A 5 11.84 27.21 32.26
N LEU A 6 12.69 26.87 31.31
CA LEU A 6 12.40 25.81 30.31
C LEU A 6 12.20 24.49 31.05
N SER A 7 10.95 24.03 31.08
CA SER A 7 10.56 22.72 31.59
C SER A 7 11.31 21.64 30.81
N LYS A 8 12.21 20.92 31.51
CA LYS A 8 12.90 19.72 30.99
C LYS A 8 12.01 18.51 30.95
N ASN A 9 10.85 18.59 30.28
CA ASN A 9 10.07 17.43 29.93
C ASN A 9 10.27 17.10 28.45
N ALA A 10 11.54 16.92 28.06
CA ALA A 10 11.84 16.07 26.94
C ALA A 10 11.55 14.63 27.42
N LEU A 11 10.31 14.19 27.22
CA LEU A 11 9.93 12.79 27.34
C LEU A 11 10.90 12.03 26.42
N PHE A 12 11.88 11.37 27.01
CA PHE A 12 12.77 10.44 26.29
C PHE A 12 11.85 9.37 25.68
N MET A 13 11.44 9.56 24.44
CA MET A 13 10.69 8.56 23.70
C MET A 13 11.57 7.31 23.68
N ARG A 14 11.29 6.40 24.60
CA ARG A 14 11.99 5.11 24.70
C ARG A 14 11.84 4.44 23.33
N ILE A 15 12.96 4.27 22.63
CA ILE A 15 12.97 3.54 21.35
C ILE A 15 12.35 2.18 21.62
N ARG A 16 11.16 1.92 21.05
CA ARG A 16 10.46 0.64 21.19
C ARG A 16 11.31 -0.45 20.54
N LYS A 17 11.47 -1.56 21.26
CA LYS A 17 12.13 -2.74 20.70
C LYS A 17 11.19 -3.43 19.72
N LEU A 18 11.73 -4.19 18.77
CA LEU A 18 10.90 -4.97 17.84
C LEU A 18 9.93 -5.91 18.57
N SER A 19 10.34 -6.47 19.70
CA SER A 19 9.51 -7.33 20.55
C SER A 19 8.29 -6.62 21.17
N ASP A 20 8.30 -5.29 21.24
CA ASP A 20 7.22 -4.50 21.84
C ASP A 20 6.05 -4.29 20.86
N PHE A 21 6.20 -4.73 19.61
CA PHE A 21 5.17 -4.68 18.58
C PHE A 21 4.46 -6.02 18.47
N GLU A 22 3.14 -5.97 18.39
CA GLU A 22 2.30 -7.16 18.26
C GLU A 22 2.52 -7.88 16.92
N MET A 23 2.35 -9.20 16.95
CA MET A 23 2.29 -10.02 15.73
C MET A 23 0.86 -10.02 15.21
N ASN A 24 0.72 -9.83 13.91
CA ASN A 24 -0.58 -9.67 13.25
C ASN A 24 -0.89 -10.88 12.37
N LYS A 25 -2.13 -11.38 12.44
CA LYS A 25 -2.62 -12.45 11.55
C LYS A 25 -2.88 -11.94 10.12
N GLU A 26 -3.20 -10.66 10.02
CA GLU A 26 -3.50 -9.96 8.76
C GLU A 26 -2.80 -8.61 8.79
N ASN A 27 -2.65 -7.99 7.62
CA ASN A 27 -2.05 -6.67 7.52
C ASN A 27 -2.88 -5.63 8.29
N PRO A 28 -2.36 -5.05 9.38
CA PRO A 28 -3.12 -4.10 10.21
C PRO A 28 -3.45 -2.79 9.48
N PHE A 29 -2.73 -2.49 8.40
CA PHE A 29 -2.95 -1.29 7.59
C PHE A 29 -4.00 -1.48 6.49
N ALA A 30 -4.40 -2.73 6.20
CA ALA A 30 -5.21 -3.05 5.02
C ALA A 30 -6.55 -2.32 5.00
N LYS A 31 -7.31 -2.32 6.10
CA LYS A 31 -8.61 -1.67 6.15
C LYS A 31 -8.52 -0.17 5.88
N GLN A 32 -7.52 0.48 6.46
CA GLN A 32 -7.31 1.91 6.24
C GLN A 32 -6.79 2.20 4.83
N ALA A 33 -5.95 1.32 4.28
CA ALA A 33 -5.50 1.40 2.90
C ALA A 33 -6.67 1.28 1.91
N LEU A 34 -7.62 0.37 2.14
CA LEU A 34 -8.84 0.27 1.32
C LEU A 34 -9.64 1.57 1.30
N VAL A 35 -9.84 2.19 2.46
CA VAL A 35 -10.53 3.50 2.56
C VAL A 35 -9.77 4.58 1.79
N ASN A 36 -8.45 4.66 1.98
CA ASN A 36 -7.60 5.62 1.28
C ASN A 36 -7.65 5.41 -0.25
N ILE A 37 -7.56 4.17 -0.70
CA ILE A 37 -7.68 3.81 -2.11
C ILE A 37 -9.05 4.24 -2.64
N GLY A 38 -10.15 3.89 -1.95
CA GLY A 38 -11.51 4.25 -2.35
C GLY A 38 -11.71 5.76 -2.51
N ASN A 39 -11.14 6.56 -1.61
CA ASN A 39 -11.20 8.02 -1.67
C ASN A 39 -10.37 8.58 -2.84
N ALA A 40 -9.25 7.93 -3.19
CA ALA A 40 -8.37 8.34 -4.30
C ALA A 40 -8.90 7.87 -5.67
N LEU A 41 -9.89 6.96 -5.71
CA LEU A 41 -10.45 6.48 -6.96
C LEU A 41 -11.34 7.56 -7.60
N LEU A 42 -10.82 8.19 -8.65
CA LEU A 42 -11.60 9.04 -9.54
C LEU A 42 -12.14 8.18 -10.68
N ALA A 43 -13.45 8.19 -10.88
CA ALA A 43 -14.06 7.68 -12.09
C ALA A 43 -13.68 8.63 -13.26
N ARG A 44 -12.52 8.37 -13.86
CA ARG A 44 -12.18 9.02 -15.13
C ARG A 44 -12.98 8.32 -16.23
N SER A 45 -14.07 8.93 -16.65
CA SER A 45 -14.61 8.67 -17.97
C SER A 45 -13.56 9.20 -18.96
N VAL A 46 -12.72 8.30 -19.48
CA VAL A 46 -11.88 8.63 -20.62
C VAL A 46 -12.83 8.70 -21.80
N LYS A 47 -13.37 9.85 -22.10
CA LYS A 47 -13.89 10.14 -23.43
C LYS A 47 -12.67 10.08 -24.35
N GLY A 48 -12.56 8.98 -25.10
CA GLY A 48 -11.57 8.85 -26.15
C GLY A 48 -11.69 10.04 -27.06
N THR A 49 -10.71 10.93 -27.03
CA THR A 49 -10.61 12.07 -27.95
C THR A 49 -10.16 11.63 -29.34
N ASN A 50 -9.73 10.41 -29.49
CA ASN A 50 -9.39 9.79 -30.77
C ASN A 50 -10.51 8.84 -31.18
N LYS A 51 -11.13 9.14 -32.34
CA LYS A 51 -12.17 8.29 -32.97
C LYS A 51 -11.76 6.83 -33.10
N ASP A 52 -10.47 6.53 -33.06
CA ASP A 52 -9.91 5.19 -33.22
C ASP A 52 -9.88 4.36 -31.92
N GLU A 53 -10.01 4.96 -30.73
CA GLU A 53 -9.98 4.23 -29.45
C GLU A 53 -11.36 3.82 -28.93
N SER A 54 -12.43 4.37 -29.48
CA SER A 54 -13.82 4.07 -29.09
C SER A 54 -14.55 3.20 -30.11
N ALA A 55 -13.90 2.74 -31.17
CA ALA A 55 -14.48 1.82 -32.12
C ALA A 55 -14.65 0.43 -31.48
N ILE A 56 -15.80 0.21 -30.86
CA ILE A 56 -16.31 -1.15 -30.69
C ILE A 56 -16.60 -1.62 -32.13
N LEU A 57 -15.62 -2.31 -32.74
CA LEU A 57 -15.87 -2.98 -33.98
C LEU A 57 -16.87 -4.10 -33.70
N LYS A 58 -18.07 -3.91 -34.17
CA LYS A 58 -19.10 -4.98 -34.23
C LYS A 58 -18.71 -5.83 -35.40
N ALA A 59 -18.50 -7.13 -35.16
CA ALA A 59 -18.46 -8.09 -36.24
C ALA A 59 -19.87 -8.15 -36.87
N ILE A 60 -20.00 -7.70 -38.10
CA ILE A 60 -21.27 -7.67 -38.83
C ILE A 60 -21.20 -8.75 -39.88
N SER A 61 -22.23 -9.55 -39.96
CA SER A 61 -22.41 -10.55 -41.04
C SER A 61 -22.61 -9.84 -42.38
N GLY A 62 -22.48 -10.57 -43.49
CA GLY A 62 -22.79 -10.05 -44.82
C GLY A 62 -24.21 -9.49 -44.95
N ASP A 63 -25.12 -9.89 -44.08
CA ASP A 63 -26.52 -9.47 -44.03
C ASP A 63 -26.79 -8.32 -43.03
N GLY A 64 -25.72 -7.75 -42.44
CA GLY A 64 -25.80 -6.61 -41.52
C GLY A 64 -26.14 -6.96 -40.08
N GLU A 65 -26.20 -8.22 -39.69
CA GLU A 65 -26.42 -8.63 -38.30
C GLU A 65 -25.15 -8.55 -37.46
N VAL A 66 -25.27 -8.08 -36.21
CA VAL A 66 -24.19 -8.00 -35.26
C VAL A 66 -23.88 -9.38 -34.70
N LEU A 67 -22.81 -10.01 -35.16
CA LEU A 67 -22.38 -11.35 -34.74
C LEU A 67 -21.66 -11.38 -33.38
N GLY A 68 -21.16 -10.24 -32.88
CA GLY A 68 -20.49 -10.16 -31.61
C GLY A 68 -19.67 -8.87 -31.41
N ASN A 69 -19.13 -8.71 -30.22
CA ASN A 69 -18.20 -7.64 -29.89
C ASN A 69 -16.79 -8.18 -30.00
N THR A 70 -15.93 -7.53 -30.78
CA THR A 70 -14.53 -7.87 -30.87
C THR A 70 -13.74 -7.05 -29.82
N THR A 71 -13.05 -7.74 -28.94
CA THR A 71 -12.14 -7.10 -27.98
C THR A 71 -10.76 -7.00 -28.60
N PHE A 72 -10.25 -5.78 -28.76
CA PHE A 72 -8.86 -5.59 -29.17
C PHE A 72 -7.94 -5.74 -27.97
N ILE A 73 -7.03 -6.67 -28.07
CA ILE A 73 -5.91 -6.76 -27.13
C ILE A 73 -4.82 -5.85 -27.67
N ARG A 74 -4.61 -4.70 -27.00
CA ARG A 74 -3.48 -3.83 -27.28
C ARG A 74 -2.28 -4.32 -26.51
N ASN A 75 -1.26 -4.80 -27.20
CA ASN A 75 0.02 -5.10 -26.57
C ASN A 75 0.66 -3.77 -26.13
N LYS A 76 0.84 -3.60 -24.85
CA LYS A 76 1.57 -2.48 -24.27
C LYS A 76 2.98 -2.95 -23.95
N THR A 77 3.98 -2.29 -24.53
CA THR A 77 5.35 -2.46 -24.07
C THR A 77 5.44 -1.93 -22.65
N VAL A 78 5.84 -2.78 -21.72
CA VAL A 78 6.05 -2.41 -20.30
C VAL A 78 7.53 -2.50 -20.01
N ASP A 79 7.96 -1.60 -19.12
CA ASP A 79 9.29 -1.68 -18.54
C ASP A 79 9.38 -2.94 -17.67
N THR A 80 10.47 -3.69 -17.82
CA THR A 80 10.74 -4.90 -17.03
C THR A 80 11.47 -4.59 -15.73
N GLU A 81 11.92 -3.35 -15.53
CA GLU A 81 12.56 -2.95 -14.29
C GLU A 81 11.56 -2.95 -13.11
N ASN A 82 12.05 -3.40 -11.96
CA ASN A 82 11.26 -3.36 -10.74
C ASN A 82 11.07 -1.91 -10.30
N PHE A 83 9.83 -1.51 -10.11
CA PHE A 83 9.51 -0.19 -9.58
C PHE A 83 8.60 -0.31 -8.36
N THR A 84 8.76 0.63 -7.46
CA THR A 84 7.94 0.73 -6.26
C THR A 84 7.37 2.14 -6.16
N LYS A 85 6.07 2.24 -5.84
CA LYS A 85 5.38 3.52 -5.69
C LYS A 85 5.45 4.00 -4.25
N PHE A 86 5.93 5.21 -4.05
CA PHE A 86 5.83 5.94 -2.80
C PHE A 86 4.64 6.90 -2.84
N PHE A 87 3.86 6.93 -1.75
CA PHE A 87 2.70 7.79 -1.63
C PHE A 87 3.02 8.95 -0.69
N LEU A 88 2.74 10.18 -1.12
CA LEU A 88 3.11 11.39 -0.37
C LEU A 88 2.57 11.38 1.06
N ALA A 89 1.36 10.85 1.28
CA ALA A 89 0.77 10.77 2.61
C ALA A 89 1.64 9.99 3.62
N GLY A 90 2.33 8.92 3.14
CA GLY A 90 3.23 8.13 3.98
C GLY A 90 4.69 8.58 3.94
N PHE A 91 5.06 9.43 2.98
CA PHE A 91 6.46 9.75 2.72
C PHE A 91 7.13 10.52 3.88
N LYS A 92 6.37 11.30 4.64
CA LYS A 92 6.89 12.01 5.82
C LYS A 92 7.51 11.09 6.86
N ALA A 93 7.00 9.85 6.99
CA ALA A 93 7.53 8.87 7.93
C ALA A 93 9.00 8.48 7.65
N PHE A 94 9.49 8.70 6.43
CA PHE A 94 10.86 8.36 6.06
C PHE A 94 11.88 9.43 6.47
N PHE A 95 11.47 10.69 6.68
CA PHE A 95 12.40 11.78 7.01
C PHE A 95 13.01 11.65 8.39
N ASP A 96 12.32 11.02 9.33
CA ASP A 96 12.76 10.85 10.70
C ASP A 96 13.53 9.55 10.92
N LEU A 97 13.68 8.71 9.88
CA LEU A 97 14.38 7.43 9.97
C LEU A 97 15.92 7.65 10.05
N LYS A 98 16.56 6.84 10.90
CA LYS A 98 18.02 6.78 10.96
C LYS A 98 18.62 6.15 9.71
N PRO A 99 19.88 6.48 9.37
CA PRO A 99 20.55 5.91 8.21
C PRO A 99 20.54 4.37 8.17
N ALA A 100 20.68 3.72 9.34
CA ALA A 100 20.62 2.27 9.41
C ALA A 100 19.23 1.73 9.03
N SER A 101 18.16 2.40 9.48
CA SER A 101 16.79 2.00 9.15
C SER A 101 16.46 2.25 7.68
N LEU A 102 16.99 3.30 7.08
CA LEU A 102 16.88 3.54 5.64
C LEU A 102 17.59 2.46 4.83
N LYS A 103 18.79 2.03 5.26
CA LYS A 103 19.54 0.98 4.56
C LYS A 103 18.85 -0.39 4.67
N VAL A 104 18.35 -0.75 5.87
CA VAL A 104 17.54 -1.96 6.07
C VAL A 104 16.23 -1.88 5.27
N PHE A 105 15.63 -0.70 5.18
CA PHE A 105 14.45 -0.49 4.35
C PHE A 105 14.76 -0.68 2.86
N GLY A 106 15.91 -0.22 2.35
CA GLY A 106 16.37 -0.49 0.99
C GLY A 106 16.39 -1.99 0.70
N PHE A 107 16.98 -2.79 1.60
CA PHE A 107 16.96 -4.25 1.51
C PHE A 107 15.53 -4.82 1.47
N ILE A 108 14.60 -4.27 2.27
CA ILE A 108 13.18 -4.69 2.25
C ILE A 108 12.55 -4.44 0.89
N LEU A 109 12.85 -3.29 0.24
CA LEU A 109 12.28 -2.95 -1.06
C LEU A 109 12.58 -3.99 -2.14
N GLU A 110 13.74 -4.60 -2.08
CA GLU A 110 14.15 -5.65 -3.02
C GLU A 110 13.39 -6.97 -2.80
N GLN A 111 12.88 -7.19 -1.59
CA GLN A 111 12.08 -8.36 -1.25
C GLN A 111 10.59 -8.22 -1.62
N LEU A 112 10.13 -7.01 -1.94
CA LEU A 112 8.72 -6.76 -2.23
C LEU A 112 8.31 -7.34 -3.59
N LYS A 113 7.37 -8.27 -3.56
CA LYS A 113 6.78 -8.84 -4.77
C LYS A 113 5.62 -7.98 -5.29
N PRO A 114 5.42 -7.92 -6.62
CA PRO A 114 4.31 -7.18 -7.20
C PRO A 114 2.94 -7.60 -6.64
N ASN A 115 2.10 -6.61 -6.31
CA ASN A 115 0.73 -6.76 -5.81
C ASN A 115 0.59 -7.55 -4.49
N GLN A 116 1.69 -7.70 -3.73
CA GLN A 116 1.67 -8.30 -2.40
C GLN A 116 1.97 -7.25 -1.34
N ASP A 117 1.32 -7.40 -0.20
CA ASP A 117 1.46 -6.52 0.97
C ASP A 117 2.23 -7.21 2.11
N GLU A 118 2.75 -8.40 1.85
CA GLU A 118 3.54 -9.20 2.78
C GLU A 118 4.89 -9.60 2.17
N PHE A 119 5.90 -9.72 3.02
CA PHE A 119 7.24 -10.21 2.64
C PHE A 119 7.88 -11.02 3.76
N LEU A 120 8.85 -11.85 3.39
CA LEU A 120 9.69 -12.58 4.33
C LEU A 120 10.99 -11.82 4.50
N PHE A 121 11.43 -11.66 5.74
CA PHE A 121 12.67 -10.98 6.09
C PHE A 121 13.62 -11.94 6.77
N PHE A 122 14.76 -12.19 6.13
CA PHE A 122 15.83 -13.02 6.65
C PHE A 122 16.94 -12.12 7.19
N VAL A 123 17.12 -12.14 8.50
CA VAL A 123 18.08 -11.25 9.19
C VAL A 123 19.51 -11.49 8.70
N GLU A 124 19.87 -12.74 8.47
CA GLU A 124 21.21 -13.15 8.02
C GLU A 124 21.55 -12.58 6.65
N ASP A 125 20.59 -12.54 5.74
CA ASP A 125 20.79 -12.00 4.40
C ASP A 125 20.90 -10.47 4.45
N CYS A 126 20.09 -9.82 5.27
CA CYS A 126 20.19 -8.38 5.52
C CYS A 126 21.55 -8.00 6.13
N ILE A 127 22.08 -8.80 7.08
CA ILE A 127 23.41 -8.58 7.67
C ILE A 127 24.49 -8.68 6.61
N LYS A 128 24.45 -9.71 5.75
CA LYS A 128 25.42 -9.90 4.65
C LYS A 128 25.43 -8.71 3.70
N GLU A 129 24.27 -8.22 3.32
CA GLU A 129 24.14 -7.16 2.32
C GLU A 129 24.45 -5.78 2.92
N THR A 130 23.90 -5.47 4.11
CA THR A 130 24.05 -4.15 4.70
C THR A 130 25.34 -3.96 5.48
N GLY A 131 25.96 -5.05 5.95
CA GLY A 131 27.13 -5.03 6.85
C GLY A 131 26.79 -4.62 8.28
N TYR A 132 25.50 -4.51 8.64
CA TYR A 132 25.10 -4.16 10.02
C TYR A 132 25.08 -5.38 10.94
N SER A 133 25.28 -5.14 12.24
CA SER A 133 25.09 -6.19 13.25
C SER A 133 23.61 -6.55 13.40
N GLN A 134 23.33 -7.77 13.83
CA GLN A 134 21.97 -8.25 14.13
C GLN A 134 21.20 -7.28 15.03
N ALA A 135 21.85 -6.77 16.09
CA ALA A 135 21.24 -5.80 16.99
C ALA A 135 20.82 -4.49 16.28
N SER A 136 21.61 -4.05 15.30
CA SER A 136 21.30 -2.86 14.50
C SER A 136 20.14 -3.12 13.53
N VAL A 137 20.08 -4.30 12.93
CA VAL A 137 18.97 -4.72 12.06
C VAL A 137 17.66 -4.78 12.85
N PHE A 138 17.64 -5.43 14.02
CA PHE A 138 16.42 -5.47 14.85
C PHE A 138 15.99 -4.09 15.36
N ARG A 139 16.92 -3.20 15.63
CA ARG A 139 16.61 -1.81 16.00
C ARG A 139 16.00 -1.06 14.82
N ALA A 140 16.54 -1.26 13.64
CA ALA A 140 16.00 -0.68 12.40
C ALA A 140 14.58 -1.18 12.10
N LEU A 141 14.32 -2.49 12.21
CA LEU A 141 12.97 -3.04 12.07
C LEU A 141 12.00 -2.44 13.10
N GLY A 142 12.42 -2.30 14.37
CA GLY A 142 11.62 -1.65 15.41
C GLY A 142 11.30 -0.18 15.07
N GLU A 143 12.24 0.56 14.49
CA GLU A 143 12.02 1.94 14.04
C GLU A 143 11.05 2.00 12.86
N LEU A 144 11.19 1.11 11.88
CA LEU A 144 10.25 0.99 10.75
C LEU A 144 8.82 0.63 11.20
N CYS A 145 8.68 -0.25 12.21
CA CYS A 145 7.39 -0.54 12.83
C CYS A 145 6.83 0.69 13.57
N SER A 146 7.66 1.42 14.31
CA SER A 146 7.25 2.65 15.01
C SER A 146 6.76 3.73 14.04
N ALA A 147 7.35 3.81 12.86
CA ALA A 147 6.97 4.73 11.80
C ALA A 147 5.74 4.26 10.99
N ASN A 148 5.14 3.12 11.34
CA ASN A 148 4.02 2.50 10.61
C ASN A 148 4.32 2.24 9.11
N ILE A 149 5.57 2.01 8.77
CA ILE A 149 6.00 1.65 7.41
C ILE A 149 5.82 0.16 7.20
N ILE A 150 6.15 -0.64 8.22
CA ILE A 150 5.96 -2.09 8.26
C ILE A 150 5.25 -2.50 9.55
N ALA A 151 4.71 -3.71 9.57
CA ALA A 151 4.20 -4.37 10.77
C ALA A 151 4.65 -5.82 10.82
N ARG A 152 4.79 -6.39 12.02
CA ARG A 152 5.10 -7.81 12.20
C ARG A 152 3.94 -8.68 11.70
N GLY A 153 4.26 -9.75 11.02
CA GLY A 153 3.29 -10.70 10.50
C GLY A 153 2.99 -11.85 11.49
N ARG A 154 2.58 -12.99 10.94
CA ARG A 154 2.18 -14.18 11.71
C ARG A 154 3.36 -14.92 12.34
N SER A 155 4.54 -14.72 11.82
CA SER A 155 5.78 -15.33 12.30
C SER A 155 6.87 -14.28 12.43
N GLU A 156 7.98 -14.63 13.07
CA GLU A 156 9.13 -13.72 13.24
C GLU A 156 9.78 -13.31 11.92
N LEU A 157 9.61 -14.12 10.87
CA LEU A 157 10.17 -13.85 9.54
C LEU A 157 9.21 -13.08 8.66
N GLN A 158 7.91 -13.05 8.97
CA GLN A 158 6.91 -12.42 8.13
C GLN A 158 6.61 -10.99 8.59
N TYR A 159 6.53 -10.10 7.61
CA TYR A 159 6.16 -8.70 7.81
C TYR A 159 5.15 -8.26 6.76
N TYR A 160 4.37 -7.25 7.13
CA TYR A 160 3.47 -6.53 6.23
C TYR A 160 4.04 -5.15 5.90
N ILE A 161 3.89 -4.74 4.64
CA ILE A 161 4.16 -3.37 4.22
C ILE A 161 2.87 -2.54 4.36
N ASN A 162 3.01 -1.25 4.65
CA ASN A 162 1.87 -0.33 4.68
C ASN A 162 1.56 0.19 3.26
N PRO A 163 0.44 -0.23 2.64
CA PRO A 163 0.10 0.18 1.28
C PRO A 163 -0.25 1.67 1.13
N MET A 164 -0.41 2.40 2.24
CA MET A 164 -0.58 3.85 2.23
C MET A 164 0.74 4.59 2.11
N CYS A 165 1.84 3.97 2.51
CA CYS A 165 3.18 4.55 2.43
C CYS A 165 3.88 4.14 1.14
N ILE A 166 3.87 2.83 0.86
CA ILE A 166 4.61 2.24 -0.24
C ILE A 166 3.91 0.99 -0.76
N PHE A 167 3.96 0.77 -2.06
CA PHE A 167 3.40 -0.43 -2.66
C PHE A 167 4.08 -0.76 -3.99
N ASN A 168 4.46 -2.02 -4.16
CA ASN A 168 4.95 -2.53 -5.43
C ASN A 168 3.75 -3.04 -6.26
N GLY A 169 3.39 -2.33 -7.33
CA GLY A 169 2.31 -2.73 -8.22
C GLY A 169 1.08 -1.80 -8.22
N ASP A 170 -0.08 -2.37 -8.52
CA ASP A 170 -1.35 -1.65 -8.63
C ASP A 170 -2.23 -1.82 -7.39
N ARG A 171 -2.45 -0.74 -6.65
CA ARG A 171 -3.29 -0.74 -5.44
C ARG A 171 -4.77 -1.05 -5.72
N VAL A 172 -5.25 -0.81 -6.94
CA VAL A 172 -6.64 -1.16 -7.32
C VAL A 172 -6.78 -2.67 -7.40
N THR A 173 -5.82 -3.33 -8.04
CA THR A 173 -5.74 -4.80 -8.09
C THR A 173 -5.58 -5.38 -6.69
N PHE A 174 -4.69 -4.82 -5.87
CA PHE A 174 -4.53 -5.22 -4.47
C PHE A 174 -5.86 -5.14 -3.70
N ALA A 175 -6.53 -3.98 -3.73
CA ALA A 175 -7.78 -3.76 -3.00
C ALA A 175 -8.88 -4.73 -3.46
N THR A 176 -9.01 -4.95 -4.76
CA THR A 176 -9.98 -5.89 -5.33
C THR A 176 -9.71 -7.32 -4.84
N THR A 177 -8.45 -7.76 -4.91
CA THR A 177 -8.04 -9.10 -4.48
C THR A 177 -8.22 -9.27 -2.97
N TYR A 178 -7.84 -8.27 -2.18
CA TYR A 178 -7.98 -8.30 -0.73
C TYR A 178 -9.44 -8.40 -0.29
N ILE A 179 -10.34 -7.59 -0.90
CA ILE A 179 -11.78 -7.63 -0.60
C ILE A 179 -12.33 -9.01 -0.95
N ASN A 180 -12.06 -9.53 -2.14
CA ASN A 180 -12.60 -10.82 -2.57
C ASN A 180 -12.10 -12.00 -1.71
N LYS A 181 -10.87 -11.92 -1.20
CA LYS A 181 -10.29 -12.94 -0.33
C LYS A 181 -10.88 -12.90 1.09
N ASN A 182 -10.95 -11.71 1.69
CA ASN A 182 -11.28 -11.55 3.10
C ASN A 182 -12.77 -11.19 3.33
N TYR A 183 -13.46 -10.69 2.32
CA TYR A 183 -14.85 -10.26 2.36
C TYR A 183 -15.60 -10.73 1.11
N PRO A 184 -15.70 -12.04 0.85
CA PRO A 184 -16.21 -12.61 -0.41
C PRO A 184 -17.68 -12.22 -0.71
N GLN A 185 -18.43 -11.78 0.29
CA GLN A 185 -19.80 -11.32 0.15
C GLN A 185 -19.94 -10.07 -0.72
N TYR A 186 -18.89 -9.24 -0.84
CA TYR A 186 -18.96 -7.97 -1.60
C TYR A 186 -18.59 -8.12 -3.08
N LYS A 187 -17.88 -9.18 -3.50
CA LYS A 187 -17.53 -9.50 -4.90
C LYS A 187 -17.03 -8.28 -5.69
N ALA A 188 -15.97 -7.64 -5.18
CA ALA A 188 -15.40 -6.45 -5.81
C ALA A 188 -14.74 -6.75 -7.15
N THR A 189 -14.90 -5.83 -8.11
CA THR A 189 -14.16 -5.78 -9.37
C THR A 189 -13.49 -4.42 -9.49
N THR A 190 -12.53 -4.24 -10.39
CA THR A 190 -11.89 -2.95 -10.62
C THR A 190 -12.89 -1.84 -10.97
N ARG A 191 -14.01 -2.19 -11.63
CA ARG A 191 -15.08 -1.23 -11.99
C ARG A 191 -16.00 -0.90 -10.84
N THR A 192 -16.29 -1.86 -9.97
CA THR A 192 -17.21 -1.70 -8.83
C THR A 192 -16.50 -1.32 -7.54
N LEU A 193 -15.16 -1.32 -7.52
CA LEU A 193 -14.35 -1.18 -6.31
C LEU A 193 -14.75 0.01 -5.45
N LYS A 194 -14.94 1.19 -6.05
CA LYS A 194 -15.34 2.39 -5.30
C LYS A 194 -16.67 2.19 -4.59
N GLY A 195 -17.71 1.79 -5.32
CA GLY A 195 -19.03 1.54 -4.74
C GLY A 195 -19.01 0.44 -3.68
N THR A 196 -18.22 -0.62 -3.90
CA THR A 196 -18.02 -1.69 -2.91
C THR A 196 -17.41 -1.14 -1.61
N ILE A 197 -16.36 -0.31 -1.70
CA ILE A 197 -15.73 0.31 -0.52
C ILE A 197 -16.71 1.25 0.18
N ASP A 198 -17.51 2.01 -0.55
CA ASP A 198 -18.51 2.91 0.03
C ASP A 198 -19.59 2.13 0.81
N VAL A 199 -20.06 0.99 0.28
CA VAL A 199 -20.95 0.07 0.99
C VAL A 199 -20.28 -0.46 2.26
N MET A 200 -19.02 -0.92 2.18
CA MET A 200 -18.27 -1.45 3.32
C MET A 200 -17.99 -0.39 4.41
N LYS A 201 -17.96 0.90 4.07
CA LYS A 201 -17.92 1.99 5.05
C LYS A 201 -19.28 2.18 5.73
N THR A 202 -20.36 2.13 4.95
CA THR A 202 -21.72 2.35 5.44
C THR A 202 -22.16 1.26 6.41
N ASP A 203 -21.81 0.01 6.14
CA ASP A 203 -22.16 -1.14 7.01
C ASP A 203 -21.18 -1.38 8.16
N GLY A 204 -20.16 -0.52 8.30
CA GLY A 204 -19.19 -0.58 9.40
C GLY A 204 -18.09 -1.62 9.25
N THR A 205 -17.98 -2.32 8.10
CA THR A 205 -16.89 -3.27 7.83
C THR A 205 -15.54 -2.55 7.72
N LEU A 206 -15.54 -1.34 7.14
CA LEU A 206 -14.37 -0.47 7.07
C LEU A 206 -14.54 0.74 7.99
N PRO A 207 -13.42 1.26 8.56
CA PRO A 207 -13.47 2.47 9.37
C PRO A 207 -13.90 3.67 8.53
N GLN A 208 -14.69 4.55 9.13
CA GLN A 208 -14.87 5.90 8.60
C GLN A 208 -13.62 6.69 9.01
N LEU A 209 -12.93 7.27 8.02
CA LEU A 209 -11.86 8.22 8.35
C LEU A 209 -12.52 9.45 9.00
N PRO A 210 -11.95 9.99 10.09
CA PRO A 210 -12.36 11.30 10.54
C PRO A 210 -12.19 12.27 9.36
N PHE A 211 -13.17 13.11 9.12
CA PHE A 211 -13.05 14.21 8.18
C PHE A 211 -11.87 15.05 8.65
N GLU A 212 -10.77 15.07 7.92
CA GLU A 212 -9.81 16.16 8.02
C GLU A 212 -10.60 17.39 7.53
N GLU A 213 -11.02 18.25 8.45
CA GLU A 213 -11.47 19.58 8.12
C GLU A 213 -10.34 20.23 7.32
N VAL A 214 -10.55 20.40 6.03
CA VAL A 214 -9.71 21.23 5.20
C VAL A 214 -9.89 22.63 5.75
N GLN A 215 -8.97 23.07 6.61
CA GLN A 215 -8.86 24.48 6.96
C GLN A 215 -8.43 25.20 5.68
N GLU A 216 -9.38 26.00 5.17
CA GLU A 216 -9.16 27.00 4.12
C GLU A 216 -8.09 28.05 4.51
#